data_66a98863c0f9b935b48aad63f54aa0a4
#
_entry.id   66a98863c0f9b935b48aad63f54aa0a4
#
_cell.length_a   1.000
_cell.length_b   1.000
_cell.length_c   1.000
_cell.angle_alpha   90.00
_cell.angle_beta   90.00
_cell.angle_gamma   90.00
#
_symmetry.space_group_name_H-M   'P 1'
#
loop_
_entity.id
_entity.type
_entity.pdbx_description
1 polymer ?
#
loop_
_entity_poly.entity_id
_entity_poly.type
_entity_poly.pdbx_seq_one_letter_code
_entity_poly.pdbx_strand_id
1 'polypeptide(L)'
;MFMSLSASVSRHGCLSKEYICCRVCLWFLVMEEKLKPSVKSEGDGGAARKVRGKHVAFMMVVGLTSILQGTVTKGWTAVLPKMQDDPHSFVKTDDDVAWLVSMTSIVGIFASLATGPLVEWVGPCLVLAIVMGVSTALWLLMVFPPHKVVFFVARAGLAACVYAVSTVSLPLLAEMSPNKVRGAVATLSEIGGSTGVLYGYLVAFLFPWKIATALCTLTAALLFLPMWFVPESPYWLVRRGRLDDAKASLQRLMGSTPEVEEELAAITRRPTATQTSLLQQFTELRKGQNLRPVVLVLSFFVLRELGGRSCIMMYTVYIFRDAGVELDAFTCTVLVGAARLVCTCVTAGILDHVGRRPLLIITAVVAAVSQSVCGLFLFLQLPGASLVPLVAVLVYIAAYGTGVGPIPWVYVGELVPSPVRSLGASIITACDALVVFSINLAFLKLIGYTGLGITFLAFGGLNLVIALIVCIWIPESRGVSLQEMEDAFAKKHSPDDLKEPLANKHSPDDLKEPLANKHSPDDLKEPLANKNDSPDDLKGPIRV
;
A
#
# COMPACT_ATOMS: atom_id res chain seq x y z
N MET A 1 -24.12 22.26 -15.75
CA MET A 1 -24.69 21.03 -15.14
C MET A 1 -24.41 20.89 -13.65
N PHE A 2 -23.54 21.71 -13.05
CA PHE A 2 -23.22 21.72 -11.61
C PHE A 2 -24.12 22.65 -10.77
N MET A 3 -24.92 23.48 -11.39
CA MET A 3 -25.81 24.45 -10.70
C MET A 3 -27.28 24.02 -10.56
N SER A 4 -27.70 22.91 -11.21
CA SER A 4 -29.10 22.46 -11.15
C SER A 4 -29.35 21.36 -10.10
N LEU A 5 -28.30 20.84 -9.46
CA LEU A 5 -28.40 19.80 -8.42
C LEU A 5 -28.40 20.35 -6.98
N SER A 6 -28.15 21.65 -6.78
CA SER A 6 -28.16 22.26 -5.45
C SER A 6 -29.55 22.69 -4.93
N ALA A 7 -30.57 22.69 -5.79
CA ALA A 7 -31.91 23.17 -5.43
C ALA A 7 -32.92 22.09 -4.99
N SER A 8 -32.55 20.78 -5.08
CA SER A 8 -33.47 19.67 -4.76
C SER A 8 -33.19 18.98 -3.41
N VAL A 9 -32.15 19.36 -2.66
CA VAL A 9 -31.69 18.64 -1.44
C VAL A 9 -32.22 19.29 -0.15
N SER A 10 -33.18 20.19 -0.22
CA SER A 10 -33.66 20.92 0.96
C SER A 10 -34.90 20.34 1.66
N ARG A 11 -35.33 19.12 1.41
CA ARG A 11 -36.40 18.49 2.19
C ARG A 11 -36.15 17.00 2.36
N HIS A 12 -35.93 16.58 3.60
CA HIS A 12 -35.97 15.28 4.27
C HIS A 12 -34.61 14.80 4.81
N GLY A 13 -34.56 14.75 6.15
CA GLY A 13 -33.41 14.34 6.94
C GLY A 13 -33.13 12.82 6.83
N CYS A 14 -32.31 12.43 5.86
CA CYS A 14 -31.71 11.11 5.77
C CYS A 14 -30.33 11.20 5.11
N LEU A 15 -29.40 11.91 5.76
CA LEU A 15 -28.16 12.41 5.13
C LEU A 15 -26.91 11.53 5.35
N SER A 16 -26.99 10.35 5.97
CA SER A 16 -25.78 9.60 6.32
C SER A 16 -25.49 8.32 5.49
N LYS A 17 -26.46 7.73 4.82
CA LYS A 17 -26.24 6.50 4.03
C LYS A 17 -25.98 6.74 2.54
N GLU A 18 -26.51 7.80 1.96
CA GLU A 18 -26.33 8.10 0.52
C GLU A 18 -24.98 8.71 0.18
N TYR A 19 -24.32 9.43 1.11
CA TYR A 19 -23.04 10.11 0.83
C TYR A 19 -21.85 9.17 0.67
N ILE A 20 -21.82 8.05 1.39
CA ILE A 20 -20.73 7.05 1.28
C ILE A 20 -20.91 6.21 0.00
N CYS A 21 -22.16 5.83 -0.29
CA CYS A 21 -22.48 5.10 -1.52
C CYS A 21 -22.22 5.96 -2.78
N CYS A 22 -22.50 7.25 -2.74
CA CYS A 22 -22.30 8.17 -3.85
C CYS A 22 -20.81 8.39 -4.20
N ARG A 23 -19.87 8.36 -3.23
CA ARG A 23 -18.43 8.54 -3.51
C ARG A 23 -17.74 7.29 -4.03
N VAL A 24 -18.13 6.11 -3.59
CA VAL A 24 -17.69 4.86 -4.20
C VAL A 24 -18.25 4.75 -5.62
N CYS A 25 -19.51 5.12 -5.84
CA CYS A 25 -20.10 5.24 -7.17
C CYS A 25 -19.41 6.32 -8.04
N LEU A 26 -19.04 7.47 -7.46
CA LEU A 26 -18.30 8.52 -8.17
C LEU A 26 -16.88 8.05 -8.56
N TRP A 27 -16.21 7.30 -7.69
CA TRP A 27 -14.92 6.68 -8.02
C TRP A 27 -15.06 5.63 -9.13
N PHE A 28 -16.14 4.82 -9.11
CA PHE A 28 -16.49 3.93 -10.21
C PHE A 28 -16.70 4.67 -11.53
N LEU A 29 -17.42 5.80 -11.50
CA LEU A 29 -17.66 6.64 -12.68
C LEU A 29 -16.36 7.27 -13.20
N VAL A 30 -15.48 7.74 -12.32
CA VAL A 30 -14.18 8.28 -12.70
C VAL A 30 -13.26 7.19 -13.29
N MET A 31 -13.30 5.98 -12.74
CA MET A 31 -12.59 4.82 -13.32
C MET A 31 -13.16 4.44 -14.68
N GLU A 32 -14.48 4.40 -14.82
CA GLU A 32 -15.15 4.12 -16.09
C GLU A 32 -14.83 5.20 -17.15
N GLU A 33 -14.71 6.46 -16.73
CA GLU A 33 -14.35 7.57 -17.60
C GLU A 33 -12.87 7.55 -18.04
N LYS A 34 -11.95 7.25 -17.13
CA LYS A 34 -10.51 7.13 -17.43
C LYS A 34 -10.17 5.91 -18.30
N LEU A 35 -11.04 4.90 -18.32
CA LEU A 35 -10.92 3.71 -19.17
C LEU A 35 -11.51 3.91 -20.57
N LYS A 36 -12.09 5.08 -20.89
CA LYS A 36 -12.63 5.34 -22.25
C LYS A 36 -11.48 5.34 -23.28
N PRO A 37 -11.60 4.59 -24.40
CA PRO A 37 -10.62 4.63 -25.48
C PRO A 37 -10.62 6.00 -26.12
N SER A 38 -9.43 6.45 -26.54
CA SER A 38 -9.25 7.73 -27.24
C SER A 38 -9.73 7.68 -28.72
N VAL A 39 -10.19 6.53 -29.20
CA VAL A 39 -10.66 6.32 -30.58
C VAL A 39 -12.15 5.96 -30.56
N LYS A 40 -12.97 6.79 -31.18
CA LYS A 40 -14.37 6.49 -31.49
C LYS A 40 -14.41 5.45 -32.63
N SER A 41 -14.62 4.17 -32.32
CA SER A 41 -15.11 3.21 -33.31
C SER A 41 -16.64 3.24 -33.24
N GLU A 42 -17.25 3.81 -34.24
CA GLU A 42 -18.70 3.78 -34.46
C GLU A 42 -19.07 2.35 -34.89
N GLY A 43 -19.68 1.58 -34.01
CA GLY A 43 -20.30 0.29 -34.37
C GLY A 43 -20.41 -0.77 -33.30
N ASP A 44 -19.56 -0.81 -32.28
CA ASP A 44 -19.51 -1.94 -31.31
C ASP A 44 -19.57 -1.51 -29.85
N GLY A 45 -20.30 -0.46 -29.56
CA GLY A 45 -20.35 0.16 -28.22
C GLY A 45 -20.85 -0.77 -27.10
N GLY A 46 -21.66 -1.76 -27.40
CA GLY A 46 -22.24 -2.69 -26.43
C GLY A 46 -21.27 -3.77 -25.96
N ALA A 47 -20.54 -4.39 -26.88
CA ALA A 47 -19.59 -5.47 -26.59
C ALA A 47 -18.34 -4.91 -25.87
N ALA A 48 -17.78 -3.81 -26.35
CA ALA A 48 -16.65 -3.11 -25.72
C ALA A 48 -16.99 -2.64 -24.30
N ARG A 49 -18.20 -2.16 -24.03
CA ARG A 49 -18.67 -1.77 -22.70
C ARG A 49 -18.80 -2.98 -21.77
N LYS A 50 -19.26 -4.14 -22.27
CA LYS A 50 -19.42 -5.38 -21.49
C LYS A 50 -18.07 -6.01 -21.11
N VAL A 51 -17.09 -5.97 -22.01
CA VAL A 51 -15.72 -6.45 -21.78
C VAL A 51 -15.02 -5.59 -20.73
N ARG A 52 -15.14 -4.25 -20.85
CA ARG A 52 -14.59 -3.30 -19.89
C ARG A 52 -15.16 -3.51 -18.48
N GLY A 53 -16.46 -3.80 -18.37
CA GLY A 53 -17.10 -4.12 -17.10
C GLY A 53 -16.49 -5.37 -16.44
N LYS A 54 -16.17 -6.42 -17.19
CA LYS A 54 -15.51 -7.63 -16.66
C LYS A 54 -14.11 -7.34 -16.15
N HIS A 55 -13.32 -6.57 -16.89
CA HIS A 55 -11.96 -6.20 -16.49
C HIS A 55 -11.97 -5.43 -15.17
N VAL A 56 -12.85 -4.42 -15.05
CA VAL A 56 -13.03 -3.68 -13.79
C VAL A 56 -13.48 -4.61 -12.66
N ALA A 57 -14.39 -5.54 -12.92
CA ALA A 57 -14.86 -6.51 -11.93
C ALA A 57 -13.71 -7.39 -11.42
N PHE A 58 -12.83 -7.88 -12.27
CA PHE A 58 -11.67 -8.68 -11.85
C PHE A 58 -10.69 -7.85 -11.00
N MET A 59 -10.37 -6.61 -11.41
CA MET A 59 -9.55 -5.71 -10.60
C MET A 59 -10.18 -5.43 -9.24
N MET A 60 -11.51 -5.25 -9.20
CA MET A 60 -12.26 -5.06 -7.94
C MET A 60 -12.17 -6.29 -7.04
N VAL A 61 -12.34 -7.51 -7.59
CA VAL A 61 -12.21 -8.74 -6.81
C VAL A 61 -10.83 -8.82 -6.14
N VAL A 62 -9.76 -8.59 -6.90
CA VAL A 62 -8.39 -8.59 -6.35
C VAL A 62 -8.19 -7.47 -5.32
N GLY A 63 -8.67 -6.25 -5.60
CA GLY A 63 -8.56 -5.12 -4.67
C GLY A 63 -9.33 -5.36 -3.36
N LEU A 64 -10.51 -5.99 -3.44
CA LEU A 64 -11.33 -6.30 -2.27
C LEU A 64 -10.69 -7.35 -1.35
N THR A 65 -9.74 -8.17 -1.83
CA THR A 65 -8.98 -9.07 -0.93
C THR A 65 -8.24 -8.31 0.17
N SER A 66 -7.90 -7.04 -0.06
CA SER A 66 -7.30 -6.16 0.95
C SER A 66 -8.22 -5.84 2.14
N ILE A 67 -9.54 -6.08 2.03
CA ILE A 67 -10.46 -6.02 3.18
C ILE A 67 -10.03 -7.03 4.25
N LEU A 68 -9.63 -8.24 3.84
CA LEU A 68 -9.11 -9.25 4.77
C LEU A 68 -7.88 -8.71 5.51
N GLN A 69 -6.98 -8.01 4.80
CA GLN A 69 -5.78 -7.39 5.40
C GLN A 69 -6.16 -6.42 6.53
N GLY A 70 -7.06 -5.48 6.27
CA GLY A 70 -7.50 -4.51 7.28
C GLY A 70 -8.21 -5.16 8.46
N THR A 71 -9.09 -6.14 8.17
CA THR A 71 -9.84 -6.87 9.20
C THR A 71 -8.90 -7.64 10.12
N VAL A 72 -7.97 -8.43 9.59
CA VAL A 72 -7.05 -9.27 10.38
C VAL A 72 -6.04 -8.43 11.15
N THR A 73 -5.42 -7.43 10.51
CA THR A 73 -4.30 -6.72 11.14
C THR A 73 -4.75 -5.77 12.25
N LYS A 74 -5.84 -5.03 12.04
CA LYS A 74 -6.26 -3.95 12.94
C LYS A 74 -7.72 -4.04 13.36
N GLY A 75 -8.65 -4.37 12.44
CA GLY A 75 -10.07 -4.34 12.71
C GLY A 75 -10.49 -5.31 13.81
N TRP A 76 -10.04 -6.55 13.74
CA TRP A 76 -10.40 -7.58 14.71
C TRP A 76 -9.78 -7.36 16.10
N THR A 77 -8.68 -6.59 16.22
CA THR A 77 -8.06 -6.35 17.54
C THR A 77 -9.00 -5.62 18.51
N ALA A 78 -10.00 -4.89 18.00
CA ALA A 78 -11.05 -4.29 18.82
C ALA A 78 -11.94 -5.33 19.56
N VAL A 79 -11.88 -6.59 19.17
CA VAL A 79 -12.60 -7.69 19.84
C VAL A 79 -11.90 -8.13 21.13
N LEU A 80 -10.57 -7.92 21.24
CA LEU A 80 -9.73 -8.41 22.34
C LEU A 80 -10.21 -7.97 23.74
N PRO A 81 -10.62 -6.72 23.99
CA PRO A 81 -11.16 -6.33 25.28
C PRO A 81 -12.39 -7.12 25.69
N LYS A 82 -13.30 -7.41 24.73
CA LYS A 82 -14.48 -8.27 25.00
C LYS A 82 -14.09 -9.72 25.32
N MET A 83 -12.96 -10.18 24.76
CA MET A 83 -12.44 -11.51 25.09
C MET A 83 -11.81 -11.54 26.48
N GLN A 84 -11.13 -10.49 26.92
CA GLN A 84 -10.60 -10.40 28.28
C GLN A 84 -11.72 -10.38 29.33
N ASP A 85 -12.82 -9.68 29.02
CA ASP A 85 -13.99 -9.56 29.91
C ASP A 85 -14.81 -10.87 29.98
N ASP A 86 -14.70 -11.78 28.99
CA ASP A 86 -15.45 -13.05 28.95
C ASP A 86 -14.78 -14.13 29.83
N PRO A 87 -15.46 -14.66 30.88
CA PRO A 87 -14.95 -15.74 31.73
C PRO A 87 -14.51 -16.99 30.98
N HIS A 88 -15.14 -17.30 29.85
CA HIS A 88 -14.91 -18.51 29.06
C HIS A 88 -13.88 -18.32 27.94
N SER A 89 -13.27 -17.14 27.82
CA SER A 89 -12.24 -16.87 26.82
C SER A 89 -10.88 -17.40 27.27
N PHE A 90 -10.02 -17.71 26.26
CA PHE A 90 -8.62 -18.10 26.47
C PHE A 90 -7.68 -16.90 26.66
N VAL A 91 -8.14 -15.69 26.32
CA VAL A 91 -7.36 -14.45 26.43
C VAL A 91 -7.73 -13.77 27.74
N LYS A 92 -6.81 -13.77 28.71
CA LYS A 92 -7.04 -13.25 30.06
C LYS A 92 -6.10 -12.13 30.46
N THR A 93 -4.85 -12.22 30.02
CA THR A 93 -3.80 -11.32 30.47
C THR A 93 -3.45 -10.29 29.37
N ASP A 94 -2.91 -9.15 29.78
CA ASP A 94 -2.40 -8.15 28.85
C ASP A 94 -1.25 -8.71 28.02
N ASP A 95 -0.47 -9.65 28.54
CA ASP A 95 0.56 -10.36 27.77
C ASP A 95 -0.07 -11.21 26.65
N ASP A 96 -1.22 -11.87 26.87
CA ASP A 96 -1.92 -12.60 25.82
C ASP A 96 -2.36 -11.66 24.68
N VAL A 97 -2.90 -10.49 25.04
CA VAL A 97 -3.30 -9.46 24.08
C VAL A 97 -2.08 -8.93 23.31
N ALA A 98 -1.01 -8.58 24.02
CA ALA A 98 0.20 -8.06 23.43
C ALA A 98 0.81 -9.06 22.41
N TRP A 99 0.83 -10.36 22.75
CA TRP A 99 1.27 -11.40 21.82
C TRP A 99 0.35 -11.57 20.62
N LEU A 100 -0.99 -11.60 20.80
CA LEU A 100 -1.96 -11.74 19.70
C LEU A 100 -1.91 -10.56 18.72
N VAL A 101 -1.58 -9.38 19.19
CA VAL A 101 -1.42 -8.18 18.36
C VAL A 101 -0.07 -8.20 17.65
N SER A 102 1.02 -8.39 18.38
CA SER A 102 2.39 -8.22 17.87
C SER A 102 2.85 -9.37 16.96
N MET A 103 2.43 -10.63 17.23
CA MET A 103 2.83 -11.79 16.43
C MET A 103 2.49 -11.63 14.94
N THR A 104 1.49 -10.83 14.61
CA THR A 104 1.09 -10.56 13.24
C THR A 104 2.25 -10.02 12.41
N SER A 105 3.06 -9.14 12.99
CA SER A 105 4.18 -8.51 12.28
C SER A 105 5.38 -9.43 12.11
N ILE A 106 5.75 -10.18 13.16
CA ILE A 106 6.89 -11.09 13.08
C ILE A 106 6.62 -12.26 12.10
N VAL A 107 5.43 -12.84 12.16
CA VAL A 107 5.01 -13.89 11.22
C VAL A 107 4.96 -13.34 9.78
N GLY A 108 4.55 -12.08 9.62
CA GLY A 108 4.48 -11.39 8.34
C GLY A 108 5.81 -11.34 7.60
N ILE A 109 6.94 -11.17 8.29
CA ILE A 109 8.27 -11.17 7.67
C ILE A 109 8.53 -12.51 6.96
N PHE A 110 8.36 -13.61 7.67
CA PHE A 110 8.60 -14.95 7.13
C PHE A 110 7.60 -15.30 6.03
N ALA A 111 6.32 -14.92 6.22
CA ALA A 111 5.28 -15.14 5.23
C ALA A 111 5.55 -14.40 3.92
N SER A 112 5.96 -13.13 3.98
CA SER A 112 6.30 -12.34 2.79
C SER A 112 7.48 -12.95 2.02
N LEU A 113 8.52 -13.41 2.74
CA LEU A 113 9.67 -14.07 2.12
C LEU A 113 9.29 -15.40 1.45
N ALA A 114 8.40 -16.18 2.06
CA ALA A 114 7.93 -17.45 1.51
C ALA A 114 6.96 -17.26 0.33
N THR A 115 6.21 -16.16 0.30
CA THR A 115 5.19 -15.89 -0.73
C THR A 115 5.81 -15.65 -2.10
N GLY A 116 6.97 -14.97 -2.18
CA GLY A 116 7.66 -14.70 -3.45
C GLY A 116 7.92 -15.97 -4.28
N PRO A 117 8.69 -16.95 -3.77
CA PRO A 117 8.89 -18.23 -4.42
C PRO A 117 7.61 -19.00 -4.73
N LEU A 118 6.61 -18.94 -3.84
CA LEU A 118 5.32 -19.58 -4.04
C LEU A 118 4.56 -19.01 -5.24
N VAL A 119 4.53 -17.68 -5.39
CA VAL A 119 3.93 -16.99 -6.54
C VAL A 119 4.65 -17.35 -7.84
N GLU A 120 5.97 -17.39 -7.82
CA GLU A 120 6.74 -17.83 -8.98
C GLU A 120 6.36 -19.25 -9.40
N TRP A 121 6.21 -20.16 -8.46
CA TRP A 121 5.93 -21.57 -8.73
C TRP A 121 4.48 -21.84 -9.15
N VAL A 122 3.50 -21.27 -8.46
CA VAL A 122 2.07 -21.61 -8.57
C VAL A 122 1.28 -20.62 -9.41
N GLY A 123 1.65 -19.34 -9.38
CA GLY A 123 0.94 -18.22 -10.01
C GLY A 123 0.23 -17.33 -8.99
N PRO A 124 0.15 -16.00 -9.25
CA PRO A 124 -0.37 -15.05 -8.29
C PRO A 124 -1.86 -15.21 -7.98
N CYS A 125 -2.71 -15.46 -8.98
CA CYS A 125 -4.15 -15.60 -8.74
C CYS A 125 -4.49 -16.87 -7.97
N LEU A 126 -3.82 -18.00 -8.29
CA LEU A 126 -4.04 -19.24 -7.57
C LEU A 126 -3.52 -19.17 -6.14
N VAL A 127 -2.37 -18.49 -5.89
CA VAL A 127 -1.87 -18.22 -4.54
C VAL A 127 -2.89 -17.42 -3.73
N LEU A 128 -3.47 -16.34 -4.30
CA LEU A 128 -4.53 -15.58 -3.62
C LEU A 128 -5.76 -16.43 -3.29
N ALA A 129 -6.20 -17.27 -4.22
CA ALA A 129 -7.34 -18.17 -4.00
C ALA A 129 -7.06 -19.15 -2.84
N ILE A 130 -5.89 -19.80 -2.84
CA ILE A 130 -5.47 -20.71 -1.77
C ILE A 130 -5.42 -19.98 -0.43
N VAL A 131 -4.78 -18.81 -0.38
CA VAL A 131 -4.63 -18.01 0.84
C VAL A 131 -5.99 -17.56 1.38
N MET A 132 -6.95 -17.19 0.53
CA MET A 132 -8.32 -16.86 0.95
C MET A 132 -9.06 -18.07 1.52
N GLY A 133 -8.92 -19.25 0.90
CA GLY A 133 -9.50 -20.49 1.41
C GLY A 133 -8.92 -20.89 2.77
N VAL A 134 -7.58 -20.86 2.90
CA VAL A 134 -6.88 -21.13 4.16
C VAL A 134 -7.29 -20.12 5.24
N SER A 135 -7.37 -18.82 4.90
CA SER A 135 -7.80 -17.81 5.88
C SER A 135 -9.23 -18.04 6.36
N THR A 136 -10.13 -18.50 5.48
CA THR A 136 -11.51 -18.85 5.86
C THR A 136 -11.53 -20.01 6.87
N ALA A 137 -10.72 -21.05 6.62
CA ALA A 137 -10.62 -22.19 7.54
C ALA A 137 -10.02 -21.78 8.91
N LEU A 138 -8.98 -20.93 8.91
CA LEU A 138 -8.35 -20.43 10.13
C LEU A 138 -9.29 -19.52 10.94
N TRP A 139 -10.08 -18.67 10.28
CA TRP A 139 -11.12 -17.89 10.94
C TRP A 139 -12.17 -18.79 11.61
N LEU A 140 -12.64 -19.83 10.90
CA LEU A 140 -13.57 -20.81 11.46
C LEU A 140 -12.99 -21.50 12.69
N LEU A 141 -11.71 -21.87 12.64
CA LEU A 141 -10.99 -22.47 13.78
C LEU A 141 -10.91 -21.50 14.98
N MET A 142 -10.81 -20.17 14.73
CA MET A 142 -10.84 -19.17 15.80
C MET A 142 -12.25 -18.98 16.43
N VAL A 143 -13.33 -19.29 15.72
CA VAL A 143 -14.69 -19.26 16.30
C VAL A 143 -14.89 -20.39 17.33
N PHE A 144 -14.34 -21.59 17.04
CA PHE A 144 -14.48 -22.80 17.86
C PHE A 144 -13.09 -23.38 18.22
N PRO A 145 -12.27 -22.64 18.95
CA PRO A 145 -10.93 -23.11 19.27
C PRO A 145 -10.97 -24.21 20.34
N PRO A 146 -10.38 -25.38 20.12
CA PRO A 146 -10.34 -26.44 21.12
C PRO A 146 -9.43 -26.10 22.31
N HIS A 147 -8.35 -25.36 22.06
CA HIS A 147 -7.33 -25.00 23.05
C HIS A 147 -6.72 -23.61 22.77
N LYS A 148 -6.17 -22.97 23.82
CA LYS A 148 -5.46 -21.68 23.71
C LYS A 148 -4.37 -21.70 22.62
N VAL A 149 -3.54 -22.75 22.57
CA VAL A 149 -2.44 -22.88 21.60
C VAL A 149 -2.97 -22.87 20.16
N VAL A 150 -4.05 -23.62 19.89
CA VAL A 150 -4.69 -23.67 18.56
C VAL A 150 -5.20 -22.31 18.13
N PHE A 151 -5.77 -21.54 19.06
CA PHE A 151 -6.22 -20.18 18.81
C PHE A 151 -5.05 -19.25 18.39
N PHE A 152 -3.92 -19.32 19.10
CA PHE A 152 -2.72 -18.54 18.78
C PHE A 152 -2.11 -18.96 17.44
N VAL A 153 -2.04 -20.28 17.14
CA VAL A 153 -1.56 -20.80 15.87
C VAL A 153 -2.46 -20.36 14.71
N ALA A 154 -3.79 -20.44 14.89
CA ALA A 154 -4.74 -19.94 13.89
C ALA A 154 -4.56 -18.45 13.63
N ARG A 155 -4.35 -17.65 14.68
CA ARG A 155 -4.06 -16.22 14.57
C ARG A 155 -2.74 -15.94 13.81
N ALA A 156 -1.69 -16.70 14.10
CA ALA A 156 -0.41 -16.64 13.37
C ALA A 156 -0.59 -17.01 11.90
N GLY A 157 -1.36 -18.07 11.61
CA GLY A 157 -1.69 -18.46 10.24
C GLY A 157 -2.45 -17.39 9.48
N LEU A 158 -3.44 -16.73 10.13
CA LEU A 158 -4.13 -15.57 9.53
C LEU A 158 -3.18 -14.42 9.22
N ALA A 159 -2.21 -14.16 10.10
CA ALA A 159 -1.18 -13.17 9.84
C ALA A 159 -0.37 -13.52 8.58
N ALA A 160 0.05 -14.79 8.44
CA ALA A 160 0.75 -15.26 7.26
C ALA A 160 -0.09 -15.05 5.98
N CYS A 161 -1.37 -15.41 6.02
CA CYS A 161 -2.29 -15.21 4.90
C CYS A 161 -2.39 -13.74 4.48
N VAL A 162 -2.52 -12.83 5.45
CA VAL A 162 -2.67 -11.39 5.17
C VAL A 162 -1.42 -10.80 4.52
N TYR A 163 -0.24 -11.19 5.00
CA TYR A 163 1.01 -10.70 4.39
C TYR A 163 1.23 -11.30 3.00
N ALA A 164 0.80 -12.54 2.76
CA ALA A 164 0.77 -13.11 1.43
C ALA A 164 -0.16 -12.33 0.49
N VAL A 165 -1.38 -11.97 0.95
CA VAL A 165 -2.30 -11.09 0.19
C VAL A 165 -1.64 -9.77 -0.15
N SER A 166 -1.00 -9.11 0.82
CA SER A 166 -0.33 -7.81 0.61
C SER A 166 0.79 -7.90 -0.42
N THR A 167 1.57 -8.98 -0.39
CA THR A 167 2.70 -9.21 -1.30
C THR A 167 2.22 -9.47 -2.73
N VAL A 168 1.07 -10.11 -2.92
CA VAL A 168 0.59 -10.55 -4.23
C VAL A 168 -0.39 -9.56 -4.86
N SER A 169 -1.31 -8.98 -4.08
CA SER A 169 -2.43 -8.21 -4.63
C SER A 169 -2.00 -6.94 -5.36
N LEU A 170 -1.05 -6.18 -4.81
CA LEU A 170 -0.63 -4.91 -5.40
C LEU A 170 0.13 -5.08 -6.72
N PRO A 171 1.15 -5.96 -6.84
CA PRO A 171 1.78 -6.27 -8.11
C PRO A 171 0.80 -6.83 -9.14
N LEU A 172 -0.08 -7.75 -8.74
CA LEU A 172 -1.09 -8.32 -9.62
C LEU A 172 -2.05 -7.26 -10.16
N LEU A 173 -2.54 -6.36 -9.31
CA LEU A 173 -3.36 -5.22 -9.73
C LEU A 173 -2.61 -4.32 -10.72
N ALA A 174 -1.32 -4.08 -10.50
CA ALA A 174 -0.49 -3.29 -11.42
C ALA A 174 -0.27 -3.98 -12.76
N GLU A 175 -0.11 -5.32 -12.78
CA GLU A 175 0.01 -6.13 -14.00
C GLU A 175 -1.30 -6.20 -14.79
N MET A 176 -2.43 -6.28 -14.09
CA MET A 176 -3.75 -6.33 -14.73
C MET A 176 -4.25 -4.97 -15.19
N SER A 177 -3.61 -3.87 -14.78
CA SER A 177 -4.10 -2.50 -15.01
C SER A 177 -3.44 -1.84 -16.20
N PRO A 178 -4.21 -1.17 -17.10
CA PRO A 178 -3.66 -0.26 -18.09
C PRO A 178 -2.83 0.85 -17.43
N ASN A 179 -1.76 1.30 -18.12
CA ASN A 179 -0.84 2.31 -17.59
C ASN A 179 -1.56 3.60 -17.11
N LYS A 180 -2.64 4.01 -17.80
CA LYS A 180 -3.41 5.23 -17.47
C LYS A 180 -4.14 5.18 -16.12
N VAL A 181 -4.45 4.00 -15.60
CA VAL A 181 -5.27 3.83 -14.38
C VAL A 181 -4.51 3.13 -13.25
N ARG A 182 -3.25 2.75 -13.47
CA ARG A 182 -2.44 1.98 -12.50
C ARG A 182 -2.38 2.64 -11.12
N GLY A 183 -2.21 3.97 -11.06
CA GLY A 183 -2.20 4.71 -9.79
C GLY A 183 -3.55 4.63 -9.07
N ALA A 184 -4.66 4.81 -9.80
CA ALA A 184 -6.01 4.72 -9.23
C ALA A 184 -6.33 3.29 -8.73
N VAL A 185 -5.80 2.27 -9.40
CA VAL A 185 -6.00 0.87 -8.99
C VAL A 185 -5.18 0.51 -7.74
N ALA A 186 -3.98 1.07 -7.60
CA ALA A 186 -3.19 0.91 -6.38
C ALA A 186 -3.92 1.45 -5.13
N THR A 187 -4.66 2.56 -5.26
CA THR A 187 -5.45 3.12 -4.15
C THR A 187 -6.63 2.23 -3.74
N LEU A 188 -7.09 1.34 -4.61
CA LEU A 188 -8.16 0.38 -4.30
C LEU A 188 -7.76 -0.57 -3.16
N SER A 189 -6.50 -1.03 -3.13
CA SER A 189 -5.97 -1.84 -2.03
C SER A 189 -6.00 -1.09 -0.69
N GLU A 190 -5.63 0.19 -0.67
CA GLU A 190 -5.65 1.01 0.55
C GLU A 190 -7.08 1.27 1.05
N ILE A 191 -8.01 1.55 0.12
CA ILE A 191 -9.44 1.70 0.44
C ILE A 191 -10.00 0.38 0.98
N GLY A 192 -9.66 -0.75 0.35
CA GLY A 192 -10.03 -2.07 0.81
C GLY A 192 -9.53 -2.35 2.23
N GLY A 193 -8.24 -2.09 2.49
CA GLY A 193 -7.65 -2.22 3.81
C GLY A 193 -8.33 -1.35 4.87
N SER A 194 -8.60 -0.08 4.57
CA SER A 194 -9.31 0.85 5.47
C SER A 194 -10.75 0.43 5.72
N THR A 195 -11.44 -0.09 4.69
CA THR A 195 -12.80 -0.67 4.82
C THR A 195 -12.77 -1.88 5.73
N GLY A 196 -11.76 -2.75 5.62
CA GLY A 196 -11.59 -3.91 6.50
C GLY A 196 -11.36 -3.53 7.97
N VAL A 197 -10.61 -2.46 8.23
CA VAL A 197 -10.44 -1.92 9.59
C VAL A 197 -11.77 -1.46 10.16
N LEU A 198 -12.50 -0.62 9.42
CA LEU A 198 -13.81 -0.12 9.85
C LEU A 198 -14.81 -1.26 10.06
N TYR A 199 -14.84 -2.24 9.15
CA TYR A 199 -15.68 -3.43 9.27
C TYR A 199 -15.38 -4.19 10.57
N GLY A 200 -14.10 -4.46 10.86
CA GLY A 200 -13.70 -5.14 12.09
C GLY A 200 -14.10 -4.39 13.34
N TYR A 201 -13.97 -3.05 13.35
CA TYR A 201 -14.41 -2.20 14.46
C TYR A 201 -15.94 -2.22 14.64
N LEU A 202 -16.70 -2.18 13.54
CA LEU A 202 -18.17 -2.26 13.57
C LEU A 202 -18.67 -3.59 14.12
N VAL A 203 -18.11 -4.71 13.67
CA VAL A 203 -18.53 -6.03 14.18
C VAL A 203 -18.10 -6.22 15.63
N ALA A 204 -16.95 -5.68 16.05
CA ALA A 204 -16.53 -5.67 17.45
C ALA A 204 -17.45 -4.81 18.34
N PHE A 205 -17.96 -3.70 17.82
CA PHE A 205 -18.93 -2.84 18.51
C PHE A 205 -20.27 -3.54 18.69
N LEU A 206 -20.85 -4.06 17.60
CA LEU A 206 -22.24 -4.53 17.55
C LEU A 206 -22.45 -5.91 18.17
N PHE A 207 -21.42 -6.79 18.16
CA PHE A 207 -21.60 -8.20 18.48
C PHE A 207 -20.62 -8.69 19.56
N PRO A 208 -20.98 -9.77 20.29
CA PRO A 208 -20.05 -10.53 21.13
C PRO A 208 -18.90 -11.10 20.29
N TRP A 209 -17.75 -11.35 20.92
CA TRP A 209 -16.52 -11.74 20.24
C TRP A 209 -16.65 -12.98 19.31
N LYS A 210 -17.43 -13.99 19.68
CA LYS A 210 -17.68 -15.20 18.88
C LYS A 210 -18.41 -14.87 17.57
N ILE A 211 -19.49 -14.08 17.67
CA ILE A 211 -20.29 -13.67 16.50
C ILE A 211 -19.46 -12.73 15.62
N ALA A 212 -18.72 -11.80 16.20
CA ALA A 212 -17.83 -10.90 15.46
C ALA A 212 -16.78 -11.70 14.67
N THR A 213 -16.16 -12.72 15.27
CA THR A 213 -15.22 -13.62 14.60
C THR A 213 -15.89 -14.46 13.50
N ALA A 214 -17.11 -14.94 13.74
CA ALA A 214 -17.89 -15.68 12.73
C ALA A 214 -18.25 -14.79 11.51
N LEU A 215 -18.59 -13.53 11.74
CA LEU A 215 -18.81 -12.57 10.64
C LEU A 215 -17.54 -12.29 9.85
N CYS A 216 -16.37 -12.26 10.49
CA CYS A 216 -15.07 -12.19 9.78
C CYS A 216 -14.83 -13.44 8.93
N THR A 217 -15.22 -14.63 9.42
CA THR A 217 -15.19 -15.89 8.65
C THR A 217 -16.07 -15.81 7.40
N LEU A 218 -17.30 -15.31 7.56
CA LEU A 218 -18.23 -15.14 6.43
C LEU A 218 -17.64 -14.18 5.38
N THR A 219 -17.04 -13.07 5.81
CA THR A 219 -16.41 -12.11 4.90
C THR A 219 -15.25 -12.75 4.14
N ALA A 220 -14.38 -13.52 4.80
CA ALA A 220 -13.29 -14.24 4.14
C ALA A 220 -13.83 -15.25 3.11
N ALA A 221 -14.90 -15.99 3.44
CA ALA A 221 -15.54 -16.92 2.52
C ALA A 221 -16.17 -16.23 1.30
N LEU A 222 -16.81 -15.07 1.50
CA LEU A 222 -17.38 -14.27 0.41
C LEU A 222 -16.31 -13.69 -0.52
N LEU A 223 -15.13 -13.37 0.00
CA LEU A 223 -14.00 -12.91 -0.80
C LEU A 223 -13.28 -14.07 -1.53
N PHE A 224 -13.32 -15.28 -0.96
CA PHE A 224 -12.74 -16.47 -1.56
C PHE A 224 -13.46 -16.90 -2.85
N LEU A 225 -14.80 -16.93 -2.85
CA LEU A 225 -15.58 -17.45 -3.98
C LEU A 225 -15.29 -16.76 -5.32
N PRO A 226 -15.24 -15.41 -5.41
CA PRO A 226 -14.99 -14.73 -6.68
C PRO A 226 -13.56 -14.93 -7.22
N MET A 227 -12.59 -15.29 -6.36
CA MET A 227 -11.20 -15.48 -6.80
C MET A 227 -11.02 -16.60 -7.82
N TRP A 228 -11.90 -17.61 -7.82
CA TRP A 228 -11.88 -18.70 -8.81
C TRP A 228 -12.20 -18.27 -10.24
N PHE A 229 -12.84 -17.10 -10.40
CA PHE A 229 -13.21 -16.56 -11.73
C PHE A 229 -12.17 -15.59 -12.27
N VAL A 230 -11.20 -15.16 -11.45
CA VAL A 230 -10.13 -14.25 -11.86
C VAL A 230 -9.15 -15.01 -12.74
N PRO A 231 -8.88 -14.55 -13.99
CA PRO A 231 -7.90 -15.17 -14.86
C PRO A 231 -6.49 -14.97 -14.31
N GLU A 232 -5.58 -15.92 -14.59
CA GLU A 232 -4.19 -15.84 -14.14
C GLU A 232 -3.44 -14.68 -14.81
N SER A 233 -2.39 -14.16 -14.16
CA SER A 233 -1.59 -13.05 -14.67
C SER A 233 -0.98 -13.37 -16.04
N PRO A 234 -1.25 -12.57 -17.09
CA PRO A 234 -0.63 -12.76 -18.39
C PRO A 234 0.89 -12.59 -18.35
N TYR A 235 1.41 -11.72 -17.48
CA TYR A 235 2.85 -11.52 -17.29
C TYR A 235 3.52 -12.76 -16.70
N TRP A 236 2.88 -13.42 -15.74
CA TRP A 236 3.39 -14.66 -15.15
C TRP A 236 3.35 -15.81 -16.17
N LEU A 237 2.26 -15.92 -16.95
CA LEU A 237 2.13 -16.95 -17.98
C LEU A 237 3.19 -16.81 -19.08
N VAL A 238 3.48 -15.59 -19.54
CA VAL A 238 4.56 -15.32 -20.51
C VAL A 238 5.93 -15.69 -19.93
N ARG A 239 6.23 -15.33 -18.67
CA ARG A 239 7.48 -15.74 -18.01
C ARG A 239 7.65 -17.26 -17.92
N ARG A 240 6.54 -18.01 -17.86
CA ARG A 240 6.51 -19.46 -17.86
C ARG A 240 6.52 -20.08 -19.26
N GLY A 241 6.57 -19.29 -20.31
CA GLY A 241 6.53 -19.75 -21.71
C GLY A 241 5.15 -20.25 -22.19
N ARG A 242 4.09 -20.03 -21.41
CA ARG A 242 2.71 -20.45 -21.69
C ARG A 242 1.96 -19.37 -22.49
N LEU A 243 2.39 -19.13 -23.74
CA LEU A 243 1.88 -18.01 -24.56
C LEU A 243 0.41 -18.13 -24.91
N ASP A 244 -0.10 -19.34 -25.19
CA ASP A 244 -1.50 -19.57 -25.52
C ASP A 244 -2.41 -19.27 -24.32
N ASP A 245 -2.01 -19.68 -23.14
CA ASP A 245 -2.74 -19.36 -21.90
C ASP A 245 -2.68 -17.87 -21.58
N ALA A 246 -1.55 -17.21 -21.83
CA ALA A 246 -1.41 -15.76 -21.68
C ALA A 246 -2.36 -15.02 -22.64
N LYS A 247 -2.46 -15.47 -23.90
CA LYS A 247 -3.41 -14.94 -24.87
C LYS A 247 -4.85 -15.14 -24.41
N ALA A 248 -5.20 -16.33 -23.92
CA ALA A 248 -6.52 -16.63 -23.38
C ALA A 248 -6.86 -15.77 -22.14
N SER A 249 -5.89 -15.53 -21.26
CA SER A 249 -6.05 -14.64 -20.10
C SER A 249 -6.31 -13.20 -20.54
N LEU A 250 -5.52 -12.66 -21.47
CA LEU A 250 -5.71 -11.31 -22.03
C LEU A 250 -7.08 -11.19 -22.72
N GLN A 251 -7.53 -12.21 -23.46
CA GLN A 251 -8.86 -12.22 -24.07
C GLN A 251 -9.99 -12.19 -23.03
N ARG A 252 -9.82 -12.84 -21.88
CA ARG A 252 -10.80 -12.77 -20.78
C ARG A 252 -10.84 -11.37 -20.14
N LEU A 253 -9.69 -10.69 -20.07
CA LEU A 253 -9.56 -9.35 -19.50
C LEU A 253 -10.04 -8.27 -20.48
N MET A 254 -9.57 -8.28 -21.72
CA MET A 254 -9.72 -7.19 -22.69
C MET A 254 -10.73 -7.51 -23.80
N GLY A 255 -11.18 -8.75 -23.91
CA GLY A 255 -11.99 -9.25 -25.03
C GLY A 255 -11.14 -9.70 -26.22
N SER A 256 -11.81 -10.21 -27.26
CA SER A 256 -11.14 -10.63 -28.51
C SER A 256 -10.93 -9.41 -29.40
N THR A 257 -9.97 -8.56 -29.10
CA THR A 257 -9.62 -7.36 -29.86
C THR A 257 -8.21 -7.51 -30.46
N PRO A 258 -7.88 -6.81 -31.56
CA PRO A 258 -6.50 -6.77 -32.09
C PRO A 258 -5.47 -6.31 -31.06
N GLU A 259 -5.88 -5.48 -30.09
CA GLU A 259 -5.05 -4.95 -29.00
C GLU A 259 -4.48 -6.08 -28.11
N VAL A 260 -5.11 -7.27 -28.07
CA VAL A 260 -4.60 -8.43 -27.31
C VAL A 260 -3.28 -8.92 -27.87
N GLU A 261 -3.11 -8.95 -29.19
CA GLU A 261 -1.86 -9.39 -29.83
C GLU A 261 -0.74 -8.36 -29.66
N GLU A 262 -1.09 -7.08 -29.72
CA GLU A 262 -0.14 -5.99 -29.44
C GLU A 262 0.34 -6.01 -27.99
N GLU A 263 -0.58 -6.18 -27.03
CA GLU A 263 -0.23 -6.24 -25.61
C GLU A 263 0.59 -7.50 -25.30
N LEU A 264 0.22 -8.67 -25.87
CA LEU A 264 0.99 -9.90 -25.73
C LEU A 264 2.41 -9.74 -26.29
N ALA A 265 2.54 -9.13 -27.48
CA ALA A 265 3.84 -8.83 -28.06
C ALA A 265 4.64 -7.83 -27.21
N ALA A 266 3.98 -6.82 -26.64
CA ALA A 266 4.60 -5.84 -25.75
C ALA A 266 5.11 -6.49 -24.44
N ILE A 267 4.33 -7.40 -23.84
CA ILE A 267 4.73 -8.16 -22.66
C ILE A 267 5.93 -9.07 -22.98
N THR A 268 5.89 -9.75 -24.13
CA THR A 268 6.96 -10.68 -24.57
C THR A 268 8.26 -9.95 -24.89
N ARG A 269 8.18 -8.73 -25.43
CA ARG A 269 9.35 -7.90 -25.76
C ARG A 269 9.99 -7.21 -24.54
N ARG A 270 9.28 -7.11 -23.42
CA ARG A 270 9.87 -6.54 -22.19
C ARG A 270 11.04 -7.42 -21.75
N PRO A 271 12.27 -6.88 -21.66
CA PRO A 271 13.37 -7.68 -21.13
C PRO A 271 12.96 -8.15 -19.75
N THR A 272 13.06 -9.45 -19.52
CA THR A 272 13.01 -10.00 -18.17
C THR A 272 14.08 -9.23 -17.41
N ALA A 273 13.68 -8.37 -16.48
CA ALA A 273 14.62 -7.56 -15.72
C ALA A 273 15.71 -8.51 -15.24
N THR A 274 16.94 -8.30 -15.71
CA THR A 274 18.10 -9.10 -15.32
C THR A 274 18.16 -8.97 -13.82
N GLN A 275 17.73 -10.03 -13.11
CA GLN A 275 17.78 -10.05 -11.65
C GLN A 275 19.27 -9.99 -11.31
N THR A 276 19.74 -8.78 -11.01
CA THR A 276 21.06 -8.61 -10.41
C THR A 276 21.14 -9.53 -9.20
N SER A 277 22.15 -10.37 -9.14
CA SER A 277 22.34 -11.31 -8.04
C SER A 277 22.21 -10.57 -6.71
N LEU A 278 21.57 -11.16 -5.71
CA LEU A 278 21.46 -10.58 -4.37
C LEU A 278 22.81 -10.12 -3.84
N LEU A 279 23.89 -10.87 -4.11
CA LEU A 279 25.25 -10.50 -3.74
C LEU A 279 25.71 -9.20 -4.42
N GLN A 280 25.37 -9.01 -5.68
CA GLN A 280 25.65 -7.77 -6.40
C GLN A 280 24.86 -6.59 -5.82
N GLN A 281 23.57 -6.79 -5.50
CA GLN A 281 22.76 -5.76 -4.85
C GLN A 281 23.33 -5.38 -3.47
N PHE A 282 23.81 -6.35 -2.67
CA PHE A 282 24.49 -6.06 -1.40
C PHE A 282 25.78 -5.27 -1.59
N THR A 283 26.55 -5.57 -2.63
CA THR A 283 27.78 -4.83 -2.94
C THR A 283 27.47 -3.41 -3.38
N GLU A 284 26.44 -3.23 -4.25
CA GLU A 284 25.97 -1.91 -4.66
C GLU A 284 25.38 -1.11 -3.50
N LEU A 285 24.67 -1.74 -2.56
CA LEU A 285 24.11 -1.08 -1.39
C LEU A 285 25.19 -0.47 -0.47
N ARG A 286 26.37 -1.09 -0.38
CA ARG A 286 27.49 -0.55 0.41
C ARG A 286 28.05 0.76 -0.12
N LYS A 287 27.79 1.11 -1.38
CA LYS A 287 28.20 2.41 -1.93
C LYS A 287 27.41 3.51 -1.25
N GLY A 288 28.09 4.55 -0.73
CA GLY A 288 27.45 5.61 0.07
C GLY A 288 26.31 6.33 -0.64
N GLN A 289 26.39 6.47 -1.98
CA GLN A 289 25.33 7.06 -2.81
C GLN A 289 24.02 6.24 -2.78
N ASN A 290 24.11 4.91 -2.67
CA ASN A 290 22.95 4.02 -2.62
C ASN A 290 22.45 3.80 -1.19
N LEU A 291 23.36 3.79 -0.21
CA LEU A 291 23.04 3.54 1.19
C LEU A 291 22.28 4.73 1.83
N ARG A 292 22.69 5.97 1.54
CA ARG A 292 22.09 7.18 2.14
C ARG A 292 20.59 7.27 1.92
N PRO A 293 20.04 7.16 0.68
CA PRO A 293 18.60 7.20 0.46
C PRO A 293 17.86 6.07 1.19
N VAL A 294 18.44 4.86 1.22
CA VAL A 294 17.82 3.71 1.91
C VAL A 294 17.74 3.96 3.41
N VAL A 295 18.83 4.44 4.05
CA VAL A 295 18.85 4.76 5.49
C VAL A 295 17.89 5.90 5.80
N LEU A 296 17.79 6.91 4.94
CA LEU A 296 16.88 8.02 5.11
C LEU A 296 15.43 7.55 5.10
N VAL A 297 15.02 6.77 4.09
CA VAL A 297 13.67 6.22 4.01
C VAL A 297 13.41 5.26 5.18
N LEU A 298 14.38 4.40 5.54
CA LEU A 298 14.27 3.51 6.70
C LEU A 298 14.02 4.30 8.00
N SER A 299 14.72 5.42 8.21
CA SER A 299 14.52 6.24 9.39
C SER A 299 13.09 6.76 9.54
N PHE A 300 12.42 7.07 8.42
CA PHE A 300 11.00 7.43 8.44
C PHE A 300 10.11 6.29 8.89
N PHE A 301 10.34 5.10 8.36
CA PHE A 301 9.54 3.94 8.74
C PHE A 301 9.68 3.65 10.24
N VAL A 302 10.91 3.66 10.74
CA VAL A 302 11.19 3.45 12.17
C VAL A 302 10.54 4.52 13.04
N LEU A 303 10.77 5.80 12.75
CA LEU A 303 10.23 6.91 13.54
C LEU A 303 8.70 6.96 13.49
N ARG A 304 8.10 6.68 12.34
CA ARG A 304 6.65 6.63 12.16
C ARG A 304 6.01 5.57 13.05
N GLU A 305 6.60 4.38 13.14
CA GLU A 305 6.09 3.30 13.98
C GLU A 305 6.31 3.62 15.47
N LEU A 306 7.50 4.11 15.85
CA LEU A 306 7.79 4.58 17.20
C LEU A 306 6.90 5.77 17.60
N GLY A 307 6.45 6.60 16.64
CA GLY A 307 5.45 7.66 16.83
C GLY A 307 4.03 7.15 17.09
N GLY A 308 3.84 5.85 17.35
CA GLY A 308 2.59 5.29 17.87
C GLY A 308 1.58 4.87 16.81
N ARG A 309 1.92 4.87 15.52
CA ARG A 309 1.01 4.53 14.42
C ARG A 309 0.28 3.21 14.63
N SER A 310 1.05 2.17 14.86
CA SER A 310 0.54 0.82 15.00
C SER A 310 -0.25 0.65 16.29
N CYS A 311 0.29 1.16 17.41
CA CYS A 311 -0.31 1.08 18.72
C CYS A 311 -1.68 1.75 18.77
N ILE A 312 -1.79 2.99 18.25
CA ILE A 312 -3.05 3.74 18.27
C ILE A 312 -4.14 2.99 17.51
N MET A 313 -3.82 2.37 16.37
CA MET A 313 -4.81 1.63 15.57
C MET A 313 -5.15 0.25 16.14
N MET A 314 -4.21 -0.43 16.79
CA MET A 314 -4.42 -1.79 17.28
C MET A 314 -5.01 -1.83 18.69
N TYR A 315 -4.70 -0.84 19.52
CA TYR A 315 -5.14 -0.72 20.90
C TYR A 315 -6.16 0.40 21.12
N THR A 316 -6.86 0.83 20.07
CA THR A 316 -7.79 1.98 20.10
C THR A 316 -8.80 1.88 21.25
N VAL A 317 -9.42 0.71 21.45
CA VAL A 317 -10.40 0.51 22.53
C VAL A 317 -9.75 0.65 23.91
N TYR A 318 -8.55 0.09 24.10
CA TYR A 318 -7.81 0.20 25.36
C TYR A 318 -7.44 1.65 25.67
N ILE A 319 -6.97 2.39 24.65
CA ILE A 319 -6.63 3.81 24.77
C ILE A 319 -7.83 4.62 25.23
N PHE A 320 -9.01 4.43 24.64
CA PHE A 320 -10.20 5.20 25.04
C PHE A 320 -10.77 4.76 26.38
N ARG A 321 -10.64 3.48 26.77
CA ARG A 321 -11.00 3.01 28.12
C ARG A 321 -10.10 3.67 29.18
N ASP A 322 -8.77 3.70 28.96
CA ASP A 322 -7.81 4.27 29.89
C ASP A 322 -7.87 5.81 29.92
N ALA A 323 -8.20 6.44 28.80
CA ALA A 323 -8.37 7.90 28.72
C ALA A 323 -9.64 8.42 29.41
N GLY A 324 -10.57 7.55 29.86
CA GLY A 324 -11.78 7.94 30.56
C GLY A 324 -12.74 8.82 29.76
N VAL A 325 -12.84 8.59 28.44
CA VAL A 325 -13.74 9.35 27.56
C VAL A 325 -15.19 9.02 27.92
N GLU A 326 -16.07 10.03 27.99
CA GLU A 326 -17.51 9.85 28.32
C GLU A 326 -18.25 8.95 27.31
N LEU A 327 -17.86 9.00 26.04
CA LEU A 327 -18.42 8.13 25.02
C LEU A 327 -17.88 6.70 25.19
N ASP A 328 -18.71 5.73 24.85
CA ASP A 328 -18.27 4.33 24.82
C ASP A 328 -17.02 4.13 23.93
N ALA A 329 -16.02 3.44 24.47
CA ALA A 329 -14.72 3.25 23.81
C ALA A 329 -14.84 2.55 22.43
N PHE A 330 -15.84 1.66 22.27
CA PHE A 330 -16.08 1.01 20.98
C PHE A 330 -16.67 2.00 19.97
N THR A 331 -17.57 2.90 20.40
CA THR A 331 -18.10 3.99 19.55
C THR A 331 -16.97 4.88 19.08
N CYS A 332 -16.08 5.30 19.99
CA CYS A 332 -14.88 6.09 19.62
C CYS A 332 -13.99 5.35 18.61
N THR A 333 -13.83 4.05 18.77
CA THR A 333 -13.05 3.20 17.87
C THR A 333 -13.67 3.13 16.46
N VAL A 334 -15.00 3.02 16.36
CA VAL A 334 -15.71 3.07 15.06
C VAL A 334 -15.51 4.43 14.38
N LEU A 335 -15.59 5.54 15.13
CA LEU A 335 -15.32 6.88 14.59
C LEU A 335 -13.90 7.01 14.04
N VAL A 336 -12.90 6.45 14.71
CA VAL A 336 -11.50 6.38 14.24
C VAL A 336 -11.41 5.59 12.92
N GLY A 337 -12.07 4.43 12.84
CA GLY A 337 -12.13 3.63 11.60
C GLY A 337 -12.78 4.37 10.44
N ALA A 338 -13.90 5.08 10.71
CA ALA A 338 -14.61 5.87 9.72
C ALA A 338 -13.76 7.06 9.23
N ALA A 339 -13.14 7.81 10.15
CA ALA A 339 -12.22 8.89 9.83
C ALA A 339 -11.05 8.40 8.95
N ARG A 340 -10.45 7.25 9.30
CA ARG A 340 -9.40 6.64 8.49
C ARG A 340 -9.86 6.36 7.06
N LEU A 341 -11.03 5.74 6.87
CA LEU A 341 -11.57 5.42 5.54
C LEU A 341 -11.79 6.71 4.72
N VAL A 342 -12.42 7.73 5.33
CA VAL A 342 -12.64 9.03 4.68
C VAL A 342 -11.31 9.66 4.25
N CYS A 343 -10.32 9.70 5.15
CA CYS A 343 -9.00 10.26 4.84
C CYS A 343 -8.29 9.49 3.73
N THR A 344 -8.35 8.16 3.73
CA THR A 344 -7.78 7.35 2.64
C THR A 344 -8.40 7.70 1.28
N CYS A 345 -9.71 7.88 1.21
CA CYS A 345 -10.40 8.30 -0.03
C CYS A 345 -10.01 9.72 -0.47
N VAL A 346 -9.82 10.64 0.48
CA VAL A 346 -9.42 12.03 0.20
C VAL A 346 -7.98 12.09 -0.28
N THR A 347 -7.08 11.34 0.35
CA THR A 347 -5.65 11.30 0.00
C THR A 347 -5.42 10.82 -1.43
N ALA A 348 -6.19 9.83 -1.88
CA ALA A 348 -6.14 9.34 -3.26
C ALA A 348 -6.34 10.45 -4.31
N GLY A 349 -7.05 11.54 -3.96
CA GLY A 349 -7.25 12.69 -4.85
C GLY A 349 -6.25 13.83 -4.65
N ILE A 350 -5.65 13.97 -3.47
CA ILE A 350 -4.81 15.12 -3.12
C ILE A 350 -3.32 14.87 -3.43
N LEU A 351 -2.85 13.63 -3.30
CA LEU A 351 -1.43 13.28 -3.37
C LEU A 351 -0.74 13.74 -4.67
N ASP A 352 -1.48 13.73 -5.78
CA ASP A 352 -0.96 14.14 -7.09
C ASP A 352 -0.93 15.67 -7.30
N HIS A 353 -1.67 16.43 -6.48
CA HIS A 353 -1.81 17.89 -6.61
C HIS A 353 -0.89 18.65 -5.66
N VAL A 354 -0.62 18.10 -4.48
CA VAL A 354 0.25 18.70 -3.46
C VAL A 354 1.60 17.99 -3.48
N GLY A 355 2.70 18.72 -3.43
CA GLY A 355 4.05 18.14 -3.36
C GLY A 355 4.20 17.18 -2.16
N ARG A 356 5.04 16.16 -2.31
CA ARG A 356 5.23 15.12 -1.28
C ARG A 356 5.84 15.71 0.00
N ARG A 357 6.86 16.55 -0.14
CA ARG A 357 7.59 17.16 0.99
C ARG A 357 6.72 18.10 1.84
N PRO A 358 6.03 19.12 1.29
CA PRO A 358 5.21 20.01 2.10
C PRO A 358 4.04 19.27 2.77
N LEU A 359 3.43 18.33 2.07
CA LEU A 359 2.33 17.53 2.62
C LEU A 359 2.82 16.69 3.82
N LEU A 360 3.99 16.07 3.73
CA LEU A 360 4.55 15.27 4.82
C LEU A 360 4.93 16.14 6.04
N ILE A 361 5.52 17.33 5.81
CA ILE A 361 5.86 18.27 6.91
C ILE A 361 4.59 18.71 7.64
N ILE A 362 3.58 19.20 6.90
CA ILE A 362 2.33 19.69 7.49
C ILE A 362 1.65 18.59 8.30
N THR A 363 1.52 17.39 7.71
CA THR A 363 0.83 16.28 8.37
C THR A 363 1.61 15.74 9.57
N ALA A 364 2.94 15.72 9.54
CA ALA A 364 3.76 15.34 10.68
C ALA A 364 3.67 16.36 11.83
N VAL A 365 3.65 17.65 11.53
CA VAL A 365 3.43 18.71 12.55
C VAL A 365 2.04 18.61 13.15
N VAL A 366 0.99 18.43 12.35
CA VAL A 366 -0.38 18.24 12.84
C VAL A 366 -0.48 16.99 13.71
N ALA A 367 0.14 15.88 13.30
CA ALA A 367 0.23 14.67 14.09
C ALA A 367 0.94 14.89 15.43
N ALA A 368 2.08 15.60 15.42
CA ALA A 368 2.84 15.93 16.62
C ALA A 368 2.03 16.79 17.60
N VAL A 369 1.39 17.85 17.10
CA VAL A 369 0.57 18.76 17.93
C VAL A 369 -0.62 18.01 18.51
N SER A 370 -1.36 17.23 17.71
CA SER A 370 -2.54 16.52 18.19
C SER A 370 -2.21 15.49 19.26
N GLN A 371 -1.13 14.71 19.10
CA GLN A 371 -0.69 13.76 20.10
C GLN A 371 -0.15 14.45 21.36
N SER A 372 0.57 15.58 21.21
CA SER A 372 1.05 16.35 22.35
C SER A 372 -0.10 16.96 23.15
N VAL A 373 -1.14 17.47 22.50
CA VAL A 373 -2.36 17.98 23.14
C VAL A 373 -3.06 16.85 23.91
N CYS A 374 -3.22 15.67 23.29
CA CYS A 374 -3.80 14.50 23.95
C CYS A 374 -2.97 14.10 25.18
N GLY A 375 -1.65 13.98 24.99
CA GLY A 375 -0.72 13.60 26.06
C GLY A 375 -0.70 14.58 27.23
N LEU A 376 -0.67 15.89 26.95
CA LEU A 376 -0.70 16.93 27.97
C LEU A 376 -2.01 16.93 28.75
N PHE A 377 -3.15 16.78 28.06
CA PHE A 377 -4.48 16.68 28.67
C PHE A 377 -4.55 15.52 29.66
N LEU A 378 -4.11 14.32 29.22
CA LEU A 378 -4.12 13.13 30.05
C LEU A 378 -3.11 13.20 31.21
N PHE A 379 -1.95 13.82 30.99
CA PHE A 379 -0.91 14.01 32.03
C PHE A 379 -1.37 14.96 33.12
N LEU A 380 -2.02 16.07 32.76
CA LEU A 380 -2.49 17.09 33.70
C LEU A 380 -3.84 16.70 34.35
N GLN A 381 -4.48 15.62 33.92
CA GLN A 381 -5.77 15.15 34.43
C GLN A 381 -6.83 16.27 34.46
N LEU A 382 -6.92 17.07 33.41
CA LEU A 382 -7.78 18.26 33.38
C LEU A 382 -9.27 17.86 33.42
N PRO A 383 -10.06 18.36 34.40
CA PRO A 383 -11.49 18.03 34.48
C PRO A 383 -12.30 18.74 33.38
N GLY A 384 -13.38 18.10 32.93
CA GLY A 384 -14.42 18.76 32.14
C GLY A 384 -14.28 18.74 30.62
N ALA A 385 -13.23 18.12 30.05
CA ALA A 385 -13.04 18.06 28.59
C ALA A 385 -12.83 16.63 28.09
N SER A 386 -13.71 15.72 28.46
CA SER A 386 -13.63 14.28 28.20
C SER A 386 -13.52 13.90 26.70
N LEU A 387 -13.91 14.79 25.79
CA LEU A 387 -13.81 14.58 24.35
C LEU A 387 -12.45 14.93 23.75
N VAL A 388 -11.54 15.58 24.49
CA VAL A 388 -10.22 15.98 23.97
C VAL A 388 -9.39 14.81 23.45
N PRO A 389 -9.27 13.66 24.15
CA PRO A 389 -8.53 12.53 23.63
C PRO A 389 -9.12 12.00 22.32
N LEU A 390 -10.46 11.94 22.20
CA LEU A 390 -11.11 11.49 20.98
C LEU A 390 -10.81 12.42 19.80
N VAL A 391 -11.00 13.74 19.97
CA VAL A 391 -10.77 14.72 18.92
C VAL A 391 -9.28 14.71 18.51
N ALA A 392 -8.37 14.65 19.47
CA ALA A 392 -6.93 14.59 19.20
C ALA A 392 -6.56 13.33 18.39
N VAL A 393 -7.06 12.17 18.78
CA VAL A 393 -6.82 10.92 18.02
C VAL A 393 -7.43 11.00 16.62
N LEU A 394 -8.62 11.56 16.45
CA LEU A 394 -9.24 11.75 15.12
C LEU A 394 -8.40 12.68 14.24
N VAL A 395 -7.90 13.80 14.77
CA VAL A 395 -7.01 14.72 14.04
C VAL A 395 -5.69 14.03 13.69
N TYR A 396 -5.11 13.26 14.60
CA TYR A 396 -3.95 12.43 14.33
C TYR A 396 -4.20 11.45 13.17
N ILE A 397 -5.31 10.71 13.20
CA ILE A 397 -5.64 9.75 12.14
C ILE A 397 -5.86 10.44 10.79
N ALA A 398 -6.45 11.63 10.79
CA ALA A 398 -6.60 12.43 9.58
C ALA A 398 -5.24 12.86 9.01
N ALA A 399 -4.35 13.40 9.84
CA ALA A 399 -3.00 13.78 9.46
C ALA A 399 -2.19 12.56 8.97
N TYR A 400 -2.26 11.47 9.74
CA TYR A 400 -1.59 10.21 9.40
C TYR A 400 -2.09 9.68 8.04
N GLY A 401 -3.41 9.58 7.84
CA GLY A 401 -4.01 9.04 6.61
C GLY A 401 -3.69 9.88 5.38
N THR A 402 -3.48 11.20 5.55
CA THR A 402 -3.26 12.12 4.44
C THR A 402 -1.79 12.19 4.01
N GLY A 403 -0.82 12.06 4.91
CA GLY A 403 0.59 12.26 4.58
C GLY A 403 1.57 11.26 5.21
N VAL A 404 1.68 11.23 6.53
CA VAL A 404 2.67 10.41 7.25
C VAL A 404 2.55 8.91 6.93
N GLY A 405 1.34 8.44 6.61
CA GLY A 405 1.08 7.04 6.23
C GLY A 405 1.55 6.68 4.83
N PRO A 406 0.98 7.29 3.78
CA PRO A 406 1.23 6.89 2.38
C PRO A 406 2.57 7.39 1.83
N ILE A 407 3.03 8.61 2.17
CA ILE A 407 4.20 9.23 1.53
C ILE A 407 5.50 8.41 1.71
N PRO A 408 5.82 7.82 2.88
CA PRO A 408 7.02 6.99 3.01
C PRO A 408 7.07 5.82 2.01
N TRP A 409 5.92 5.21 1.68
CA TRP A 409 5.85 4.17 0.65
C TRP A 409 6.11 4.71 -0.77
N VAL A 410 5.66 5.93 -1.05
CA VAL A 410 6.00 6.62 -2.30
C VAL A 410 7.51 6.86 -2.38
N TYR A 411 8.15 7.27 -1.29
CA TYR A 411 9.59 7.47 -1.23
C TYR A 411 10.41 6.18 -1.42
N VAL A 412 9.89 5.01 -1.04
CA VAL A 412 10.54 3.73 -1.41
C VAL A 412 10.66 3.60 -2.94
N GLY A 413 9.65 4.04 -3.67
CA GLY A 413 9.66 4.01 -5.15
C GLY A 413 10.48 5.13 -5.80
N GLU A 414 10.50 6.33 -5.21
CA GLU A 414 11.06 7.54 -5.81
C GLU A 414 12.50 7.86 -5.36
N LEU A 415 12.89 7.52 -4.11
CA LEU A 415 14.21 7.84 -3.56
C LEU A 415 15.18 6.66 -3.57
N VAL A 416 14.69 5.41 -3.46
CA VAL A 416 15.58 4.24 -3.42
C VAL A 416 16.13 3.97 -4.83
N PRO A 417 17.48 3.98 -5.01
CA PRO A 417 18.11 3.83 -6.31
C PRO A 417 17.77 2.51 -7.00
N SER A 418 17.61 2.57 -8.32
CA SER A 418 17.19 1.44 -9.15
C SER A 418 18.01 0.16 -8.94
N PRO A 419 19.37 0.20 -8.84
CA PRO A 419 20.19 -0.99 -8.69
C PRO A 419 19.94 -1.76 -7.38
N VAL A 420 19.48 -1.07 -6.33
CA VAL A 420 19.29 -1.63 -4.97
C VAL A 420 17.86 -1.58 -4.50
N ARG A 421 16.91 -1.18 -5.35
CA ARG A 421 15.50 -0.92 -4.97
C ARG A 421 14.82 -2.13 -4.35
N SER A 422 14.99 -3.31 -4.95
CA SER A 422 14.37 -4.53 -4.45
C SER A 422 14.91 -4.91 -3.06
N LEU A 423 16.23 -4.91 -2.91
CA LEU A 423 16.87 -5.22 -1.63
C LEU A 423 16.59 -4.14 -0.58
N GLY A 424 16.68 -2.85 -0.96
CA GLY A 424 16.38 -1.72 -0.08
C GLY A 424 14.95 -1.73 0.44
N ALA A 425 13.97 -1.96 -0.44
CA ALA A 425 12.57 -2.09 -0.06
C ALA A 425 12.34 -3.27 0.89
N SER A 426 12.99 -4.41 0.65
CA SER A 426 12.89 -5.59 1.52
C SER A 426 13.47 -5.32 2.91
N ILE A 427 14.62 -4.65 3.00
CA ILE A 427 15.24 -4.26 4.28
C ILE A 427 14.32 -3.30 5.04
N ILE A 428 13.81 -2.26 4.36
CA ILE A 428 12.91 -1.27 4.96
C ILE A 428 11.67 -1.97 5.53
N THR A 429 11.03 -2.84 4.74
CA THR A 429 9.82 -3.56 5.16
C THR A 429 10.08 -4.51 6.32
N ALA A 430 11.20 -5.23 6.32
CA ALA A 430 11.58 -6.13 7.41
C ALA A 430 11.87 -5.36 8.71
N CYS A 431 12.59 -4.25 8.63
CA CYS A 431 12.84 -3.38 9.79
C CYS A 431 11.55 -2.74 10.32
N ASP A 432 10.66 -2.25 9.43
CA ASP A 432 9.33 -1.73 9.80
C ASP A 432 8.55 -2.79 10.60
N ALA A 433 8.48 -4.02 10.10
CA ALA A 433 7.77 -5.11 10.78
C ALA A 433 8.38 -5.48 12.13
N LEU A 434 9.71 -5.45 12.27
CA LEU A 434 10.38 -5.66 13.56
C LEU A 434 10.07 -4.55 14.57
N VAL A 435 10.06 -3.29 14.13
CA VAL A 435 9.68 -2.15 15.00
C VAL A 435 8.21 -2.26 15.40
N VAL A 436 7.31 -2.57 14.44
CA VAL A 436 5.88 -2.80 14.72
C VAL A 436 5.69 -3.93 15.73
N PHE A 437 6.40 -5.04 15.58
CA PHE A 437 6.38 -6.15 16.54
C PHE A 437 6.79 -5.68 17.93
N SER A 438 7.95 -5.01 18.04
CA SER A 438 8.53 -4.61 19.31
C SER A 438 7.67 -3.58 20.05
N ILE A 439 7.20 -2.54 19.36
CA ILE A 439 6.39 -1.49 19.97
C ILE A 439 5.01 -2.00 20.40
N ASN A 440 4.36 -2.85 19.60
CA ASN A 440 3.06 -3.41 19.98
C ASN A 440 3.19 -4.38 21.15
N LEU A 441 4.27 -5.17 21.22
CA LEU A 441 4.51 -6.07 22.36
C LEU A 441 4.77 -5.30 23.66
N ALA A 442 5.48 -4.18 23.56
CA ALA A 442 5.83 -3.36 24.72
C ALA A 442 4.72 -2.39 25.16
N PHE A 443 3.75 -2.07 24.29
CA PHE A 443 2.86 -0.93 24.45
C PHE A 443 2.01 -0.95 25.73
N LEU A 444 1.36 -2.07 26.04
CA LEU A 444 0.53 -2.18 27.26
C LEU A 444 1.39 -2.06 28.52
N LYS A 445 2.60 -2.65 28.54
CA LYS A 445 3.54 -2.50 29.64
C LYS A 445 4.05 -1.05 29.75
N LEU A 446 4.34 -0.42 28.62
CA LEU A 446 4.78 0.97 28.56
C LEU A 446 3.73 1.90 29.18
N ILE A 447 2.46 1.76 28.81
CA ILE A 447 1.36 2.53 29.42
C ILE A 447 1.28 2.25 30.94
N GLY A 448 1.42 1.01 31.36
CA GLY A 448 1.39 0.64 32.77
C GLY A 448 2.50 1.28 33.60
N TYR A 449 3.68 1.51 33.02
CA TYR A 449 4.82 2.14 33.72
C TYR A 449 4.82 3.67 33.63
N THR A 450 4.55 4.24 32.47
CA THR A 450 4.70 5.69 32.21
C THR A 450 3.38 6.45 32.21
N GLY A 451 2.26 5.72 32.10
CA GLY A 451 0.95 6.32 31.87
C GLY A 451 0.73 6.72 30.41
N LEU A 452 -0.55 6.79 30.03
CA LEU A 452 -0.96 7.11 28.66
C LEU A 452 -0.53 8.53 28.24
N GLY A 453 -0.59 9.51 29.17
CA GLY A 453 -0.22 10.90 28.90
C GLY A 453 1.22 11.07 28.46
N ILE A 454 2.19 10.50 29.20
CA ILE A 454 3.62 10.57 28.85
C ILE A 454 3.89 9.83 27.54
N THR A 455 3.23 8.69 27.31
CA THR A 455 3.37 7.92 26.08
C THR A 455 2.96 8.74 24.86
N PHE A 456 1.82 9.45 24.92
CA PHE A 456 1.37 10.31 23.82
C PHE A 456 2.27 11.55 23.62
N LEU A 457 2.84 12.12 24.69
CA LEU A 457 3.83 13.19 24.57
C LEU A 457 5.10 12.72 23.85
N ALA A 458 5.57 11.51 24.16
CA ALA A 458 6.72 10.90 23.49
C ALA A 458 6.41 10.66 21.99
N PHE A 459 5.23 10.16 21.67
CA PHE A 459 4.79 9.98 20.27
C PHE A 459 4.73 11.33 19.51
N GLY A 460 4.20 12.37 20.16
CA GLY A 460 4.18 13.73 19.59
C GLY A 460 5.59 14.24 19.29
N GLY A 461 6.52 14.07 20.24
CA GLY A 461 7.94 14.43 20.05
C GLY A 461 8.58 13.71 18.87
N LEU A 462 8.34 12.40 18.70
CA LEU A 462 8.86 11.63 17.59
C LEU A 462 8.28 12.08 16.23
N ASN A 463 6.99 12.43 16.17
CA ASN A 463 6.41 12.99 14.94
C ASN A 463 6.98 14.38 14.60
N LEU A 464 7.36 15.20 15.61
CA LEU A 464 8.08 16.43 15.39
C LEU A 464 9.49 16.18 14.81
N VAL A 465 10.19 15.16 15.30
CA VAL A 465 11.48 14.73 14.73
C VAL A 465 11.33 14.32 13.27
N ILE A 466 10.26 13.63 12.90
CA ILE A 466 9.95 13.34 11.49
C ILE A 466 9.85 14.63 10.68
N ALA A 467 9.07 15.61 11.12
CA ALA A 467 8.93 16.88 10.43
C ALA A 467 10.28 17.60 10.25
N LEU A 468 11.14 17.59 11.26
CA LEU A 468 12.48 18.17 11.20
C LEU A 468 13.39 17.45 10.19
N ILE A 469 13.40 16.12 10.21
CA ILE A 469 14.19 15.31 9.26
C ILE A 469 13.74 15.61 7.81
N VAL A 470 12.43 15.65 7.57
CA VAL A 470 11.88 15.97 6.23
C VAL A 470 12.29 17.37 5.81
N CYS A 471 12.22 18.33 6.72
CA CYS A 471 12.57 19.73 6.45
C CYS A 471 14.05 19.90 6.06
N ILE A 472 14.95 19.11 6.69
CA ILE A 472 16.40 19.28 6.54
C ILE A 472 16.94 18.41 5.38
N TRP A 473 16.53 17.14 5.27
CA TRP A 473 17.23 16.16 4.42
C TRP A 473 16.45 15.67 3.21
N ILE A 474 15.12 15.92 3.10
CA ILE A 474 14.38 15.40 1.96
C ILE A 474 14.18 16.48 0.90
N PRO A 475 14.62 16.24 -0.34
CA PRO A 475 14.26 17.06 -1.49
C PRO A 475 12.79 16.83 -1.89
N GLU A 476 12.21 17.80 -2.61
CA GLU A 476 10.90 17.59 -3.25
C GLU A 476 11.05 16.63 -4.43
N SER A 477 10.27 15.55 -4.43
CA SER A 477 10.31 14.52 -5.49
C SER A 477 9.27 14.72 -6.59
N ARG A 478 8.35 15.68 -6.43
CA ARG A 478 7.29 15.93 -7.40
C ARG A 478 7.85 16.44 -8.73
N GLY A 479 7.57 15.72 -9.83
CA GLY A 479 7.97 16.12 -11.18
C GLY A 479 9.45 15.93 -11.50
N VAL A 480 10.22 15.33 -10.58
CA VAL A 480 11.64 15.01 -10.78
C VAL A 480 11.76 13.59 -11.31
N SER A 481 12.60 13.38 -12.33
CA SER A 481 12.86 12.05 -12.83
C SER A 481 13.70 11.23 -11.83
N LEU A 482 13.57 9.91 -11.92
CA LEU A 482 14.31 9.00 -11.04
C LEU A 482 15.83 9.17 -11.18
N GLN A 483 16.32 9.41 -12.41
CA GLN A 483 17.74 9.64 -12.68
C GLN A 483 18.25 10.94 -12.05
N GLU A 484 17.51 12.03 -12.17
CA GLU A 484 17.85 13.29 -11.51
C GLU A 484 17.91 13.16 -9.99
N MET A 485 17.04 12.33 -9.41
CA MET A 485 17.05 12.05 -7.98
C MET A 485 18.27 11.22 -7.58
N GLU A 486 18.63 10.18 -8.34
CA GLU A 486 19.85 9.39 -8.14
C GLU A 486 21.11 10.27 -8.25
N ASP A 487 21.17 11.16 -9.23
CA ASP A 487 22.28 12.11 -9.43
C ASP A 487 22.39 13.12 -8.27
N ALA A 488 21.26 13.57 -7.73
CA ALA A 488 21.24 14.46 -6.56
C ALA A 488 21.87 13.83 -5.31
N PHE A 489 21.66 12.52 -5.11
CA PHE A 489 22.29 11.78 -4.01
C PHE A 489 23.73 11.33 -4.31
N ALA A 490 24.10 11.19 -5.61
CA ALA A 490 25.46 10.84 -6.03
C ALA A 490 26.43 12.02 -5.92
N LYS A 491 25.99 13.23 -6.26
CA LYS A 491 26.77 14.45 -6.07
C LYS A 491 26.86 14.73 -4.58
N LYS A 492 28.10 14.90 -4.07
CA LYS A 492 28.41 15.27 -2.68
C LYS A 492 27.96 16.72 -2.43
N HIS A 493 26.67 16.97 -2.28
CA HIS A 493 26.12 18.31 -2.05
C HIS A 493 25.97 18.60 -0.55
N SER A 494 26.24 19.87 -0.20
CA SER A 494 25.92 20.44 1.11
C SER A 494 24.39 20.34 1.36
N PRO A 495 23.91 20.23 2.61
CA PRO A 495 22.49 20.24 2.93
C PRO A 495 21.72 21.44 2.35
N ASP A 496 22.40 22.54 2.03
CA ASP A 496 21.80 23.75 1.46
C ASP A 496 21.48 23.61 -0.04
N ASP A 497 22.23 22.79 -0.78
CA ASP A 497 21.98 22.55 -2.21
C ASP A 497 20.72 21.68 -2.46
N LEU A 498 20.27 20.93 -1.45
CA LEU A 498 19.06 20.10 -1.52
C LEU A 498 17.75 20.89 -1.28
N LYS A 499 17.84 22.15 -0.87
CA LYS A 499 16.68 22.99 -0.55
C LYS A 499 16.11 23.70 -1.77
N GLU A 500 16.88 23.90 -2.84
CA GLU A 500 16.36 24.46 -4.07
C GLU A 500 15.52 23.43 -4.84
N PRO A 501 14.32 23.79 -5.34
CA PRO A 501 13.52 22.90 -6.19
C PRO A 501 14.32 22.58 -7.46
N LEU A 502 14.62 21.32 -7.68
CA LEU A 502 15.31 20.83 -8.89
C LEU A 502 14.57 21.23 -10.18
N ALA A 503 13.26 21.50 -10.09
CA ALA A 503 12.41 21.98 -11.19
C ALA A 503 12.78 23.39 -11.72
N ASN A 504 13.56 24.20 -10.97
CA ASN A 504 13.94 25.55 -11.42
C ASN A 504 15.26 25.60 -12.19
N LYS A 505 15.95 24.46 -12.41
CA LYS A 505 17.25 24.42 -13.14
C LYS A 505 17.10 24.23 -14.65
N HIS A 506 15.90 23.92 -15.15
CA HIS A 506 15.62 23.94 -16.59
C HIS A 506 14.58 25.04 -16.87
N SER A 507 15.07 26.17 -17.33
CA SER A 507 14.25 27.18 -17.98
C SER A 507 13.60 26.58 -19.24
N PRO A 508 12.32 26.89 -19.54
CA PRO A 508 11.67 26.46 -20.79
C PRO A 508 12.41 26.91 -22.06
N ASP A 509 13.39 27.80 -21.93
CA ASP A 509 14.18 28.35 -23.05
C ASP A 509 15.35 27.44 -23.46
N ASP A 510 15.82 26.52 -22.62
CA ASP A 510 16.89 25.57 -22.97
C ASP A 510 16.42 24.43 -23.91
N LEU A 511 15.10 24.32 -24.13
CA LEU A 511 14.49 23.34 -25.05
C LEU A 511 14.30 23.88 -26.47
N LYS A 512 14.79 25.09 -26.77
CA LYS A 512 14.67 25.74 -28.10
C LYS A 512 15.98 25.85 -28.87
N GLU A 513 17.02 25.09 -28.55
CA GLU A 513 18.09 24.92 -29.53
C GLU A 513 17.63 23.94 -30.61
N PRO A 514 17.54 24.39 -31.88
CA PRO A 514 17.13 23.50 -32.96
C PRO A 514 18.24 22.49 -33.24
N LEU A 515 17.85 21.23 -33.35
CA LEU A 515 18.61 20.13 -33.98
C LEU A 515 18.82 20.40 -35.48
N ALA A 516 19.35 21.57 -35.81
CA ALA A 516 19.74 21.98 -37.15
C ALA A 516 21.23 22.40 -37.11
N ASN A 517 22.09 21.47 -37.38
CA ASN A 517 23.43 21.59 -37.94
C ASN A 517 24.45 20.62 -37.31
N LYS A 518 24.33 19.35 -37.67
CA LYS A 518 25.49 18.44 -37.74
C LYS A 518 25.16 17.28 -38.67
N HIS A 519 24.96 17.57 -39.94
CA HIS A 519 25.31 16.72 -41.10
C HIS A 519 25.21 17.58 -42.35
N SER A 520 26.36 18.04 -42.81
CA SER A 520 26.54 18.62 -44.13
C SER A 520 26.34 17.52 -45.19
N PRO A 521 25.63 17.78 -46.31
CA PRO A 521 25.41 16.80 -47.37
C PRO A 521 26.62 16.45 -48.24
N ASP A 522 27.82 16.94 -47.92
CA ASP A 522 28.99 16.83 -48.82
C ASP A 522 29.95 15.66 -48.55
N ASP A 523 29.72 14.84 -47.50
CA ASP A 523 30.62 13.71 -47.17
C ASP A 523 30.23 12.35 -47.79
N LEU A 524 29.36 12.36 -48.81
CA LEU A 524 28.92 11.16 -49.54
C LEU A 524 29.39 11.17 -51.00
N LYS A 525 30.68 11.42 -51.25
CA LYS A 525 31.32 11.17 -52.56
C LYS A 525 32.74 10.67 -52.38
N GLU A 526 32.90 9.37 -52.19
CA GLU A 526 34.09 8.66 -52.68
C GLU A 526 33.67 7.28 -53.22
N PRO A 527 34.34 6.81 -54.30
CA PRO A 527 33.75 5.87 -55.23
C PRO A 527 34.06 4.41 -54.90
N LEU A 528 33.09 3.56 -55.20
CA LEU A 528 33.23 2.12 -55.31
C LEU A 528 34.28 1.75 -56.36
N ALA A 529 35.44 1.30 -55.93
CA ALA A 529 36.40 0.60 -56.77
C ALA A 529 36.23 -0.92 -56.61
N ASN A 530 35.82 -1.49 -57.68
CA ASN A 530 35.81 -2.85 -58.15
C ASN A 530 36.99 -3.72 -57.69
N LYS A 531 36.72 -4.88 -57.06
CA LYS A 531 37.57 -6.07 -57.23
C LYS A 531 36.69 -7.33 -57.14
N ASN A 532 36.49 -7.89 -58.36
CA ASN A 532 36.27 -9.31 -58.56
C ASN A 532 37.46 -10.09 -57.98
N ASP A 533 37.20 -11.13 -57.23
CA ASP A 533 37.96 -12.38 -57.30
C ASP A 533 37.12 -13.55 -56.75
N SER A 534 37.22 -14.63 -57.51
CA SER A 534 36.44 -15.88 -57.45
C SER A 534 36.73 -16.77 -56.26
N PRO A 535 35.88 -17.81 -56.05
CA PRO A 535 35.99 -18.71 -54.93
C PRO A 535 36.96 -19.85 -55.23
N ASP A 536 37.70 -20.26 -54.22
CA ASP A 536 38.12 -21.65 -53.98
C ASP A 536 39.04 -21.74 -52.75
N ASP A 537 38.92 -22.93 -52.11
CA ASP A 537 39.85 -23.48 -51.12
C ASP A 537 39.76 -22.98 -49.65
N LEU A 538 39.28 -23.73 -48.70
CA LEU A 538 39.96 -24.91 -48.16
C LEU A 538 39.12 -25.52 -47.03
N LYS A 539 39.01 -26.81 -47.14
CA LYS A 539 38.53 -27.76 -46.13
C LYS A 539 39.47 -27.90 -44.95
N GLY A 540 38.90 -28.25 -43.78
CA GLY A 540 39.60 -29.04 -42.77
C GLY A 540 39.29 -28.65 -41.32
N PRO A 541 39.43 -29.56 -40.36
CA PRO A 541 38.32 -30.45 -39.92
C PRO A 541 37.89 -30.21 -38.48
N ILE A 542 36.73 -30.75 -38.18
CA ILE A 542 36.13 -30.99 -36.85
C ILE A 542 37.09 -31.79 -35.93
N ARG A 543 37.25 -31.34 -34.67
CA ARG A 543 37.50 -32.24 -33.50
C ARG A 543 36.70 -31.75 -32.32
N VAL A 544 35.79 -32.64 -31.96
CA VAL A 544 35.34 -33.21 -30.67
C VAL A 544 35.22 -32.25 -29.51
#